data_7460c2e18640d22c7ec71ea499df89d5
#
_entry.id   7460c2e18640d22c7ec71ea499df89d5
#
_cell.length_a   1.000
_cell.length_b   1.000
_cell.length_c   1.000
_cell.angle_alpha   90.00
_cell.angle_beta   90.00
_cell.angle_gamma   90.00
#
_symmetry.space_group_name_H-M   'P 1'
#
loop_
_entity.id
_entity.type
_entity.pdbx_description
1 polymer ?
#
loop_
_entity_poly.entity_id
_entity_poly.type
_entity_poly.pdbx_seq_one_letter_code
_entity_poly.pdbx_strand_id
1 'polypeptide(L)'
;KLDERVLKFFKIKSRKKVNLAPWKKITHSVLNNKSKVNIAIIGKYVELKDAYKSLDEALTHGGIANNLKVNLIRIESDFLKPKDIKNKLKDVSGILIPGGFGKRGTEGKIAAITFARNNKIPFLGICFGMQMAVIEFARNKLNIKKATSSEFGSSKASVVGLMSEWIKDGKLMKGTDKDLGGTMRLGSYEACLLYTSDAADEEDS
;
A
#
# COMPACT_ATOMS: atom_id res chain seq x y z
N LYS A 1 -16.91 10.84 -32.40
CA LYS A 1 -16.21 10.86 -33.71
C LYS A 1 -15.63 9.50 -34.05
N LEU A 2 -14.72 8.88 -33.25
CA LEU A 2 -14.29 7.48 -33.44
C LEU A 2 -15.42 6.53 -33.02
N ASP A 3 -15.99 6.76 -31.88
CA ASP A 3 -17.17 6.12 -31.31
C ASP A 3 -18.34 6.08 -32.33
N GLU A 4 -18.66 7.21 -32.93
CA GLU A 4 -19.71 7.32 -33.96
C GLU A 4 -19.42 6.45 -35.18
N ARG A 5 -18.13 6.41 -35.61
CA ARG A 5 -17.72 5.53 -36.74
C ARG A 5 -17.84 4.06 -36.40
N VAL A 6 -17.40 3.66 -35.20
CA VAL A 6 -17.54 2.30 -34.69
C VAL A 6 -19.01 1.87 -34.61
N LEU A 7 -19.85 2.70 -34.00
CA LEU A 7 -21.28 2.43 -33.90
C LEU A 7 -21.94 2.30 -35.30
N LYS A 8 -21.57 3.19 -36.22
CA LYS A 8 -22.05 3.13 -37.60
C LYS A 8 -21.61 1.85 -38.31
N PHE A 9 -20.35 1.46 -38.15
CA PHE A 9 -19.82 0.23 -38.75
C PHE A 9 -20.57 -1.02 -38.26
N PHE A 10 -20.78 -1.12 -36.94
CA PHE A 10 -21.52 -2.23 -36.35
C PHE A 10 -23.04 -2.09 -36.39
N LYS A 11 -23.55 -1.03 -37.06
CA LYS A 11 -24.99 -0.74 -37.16
C LYS A 11 -25.71 -0.64 -35.79
N ILE A 12 -24.99 -0.22 -34.75
CA ILE A 12 -25.51 -0.07 -33.39
C ILE A 12 -26.09 1.34 -33.24
N LYS A 13 -27.37 1.42 -32.87
CA LYS A 13 -28.04 2.69 -32.54
C LYS A 13 -27.79 3.03 -31.07
N SER A 14 -27.00 4.05 -30.79
CA SER A 14 -26.84 4.56 -29.43
C SER A 14 -28.07 5.38 -29.05
N ARG A 15 -28.66 5.06 -27.89
CA ARG A 15 -29.80 5.81 -27.32
C ARG A 15 -29.38 6.96 -26.43
N LYS A 16 -28.11 7.03 -26.03
CA LYS A 16 -27.57 8.01 -25.08
C LYS A 16 -26.52 8.88 -25.77
N LYS A 17 -26.55 10.19 -25.50
CA LYS A 17 -25.46 11.09 -25.86
C LYS A 17 -24.24 10.76 -25.02
N VAL A 18 -23.05 10.77 -25.63
CA VAL A 18 -21.78 10.58 -24.91
C VAL A 18 -21.57 11.74 -23.94
N ASN A 19 -21.39 11.43 -22.67
CA ASN A 19 -21.02 12.41 -21.66
C ASN A 19 -19.52 12.29 -21.35
N LEU A 20 -18.75 13.25 -21.81
CA LEU A 20 -17.29 13.31 -21.58
C LEU A 20 -16.90 14.25 -20.43
N ALA A 21 -17.86 14.81 -19.70
CA ALA A 21 -17.58 15.75 -18.60
C ALA A 21 -16.65 15.17 -17.53
N PRO A 22 -16.82 13.91 -17.05
CA PRO A 22 -15.89 13.30 -16.11
C PRO A 22 -14.46 13.20 -16.64
N TRP A 23 -14.30 12.79 -17.89
CA TRP A 23 -12.99 12.68 -18.55
C TRP A 23 -12.32 14.05 -18.75
N LYS A 24 -13.09 15.06 -19.12
CA LYS A 24 -12.58 16.44 -19.21
C LYS A 24 -12.08 16.95 -17.87
N LYS A 25 -12.78 16.62 -16.76
CA LYS A 25 -12.34 16.97 -15.40
C LYS A 25 -11.01 16.32 -15.08
N ILE A 26 -10.86 15.02 -15.36
CA ILE A 26 -9.59 14.29 -15.17
C ILE A 26 -8.48 14.94 -15.98
N THR A 27 -8.67 15.14 -17.27
CA THR A 27 -7.68 15.77 -18.15
C THR A 27 -7.29 17.16 -17.64
N HIS A 28 -8.26 17.95 -17.22
CA HIS A 28 -8.00 19.28 -16.64
C HIS A 28 -7.14 19.19 -15.38
N SER A 29 -7.47 18.28 -14.47
CA SER A 29 -6.70 18.05 -13.24
C SER A 29 -5.24 17.64 -13.57
N VAL A 30 -5.05 16.70 -14.50
CA VAL A 30 -3.70 16.25 -14.90
C VAL A 30 -2.85 17.41 -15.47
N LEU A 31 -3.45 18.27 -16.30
CA LEU A 31 -2.71 19.32 -17.01
C LEU A 31 -2.48 20.57 -16.17
N ASN A 32 -3.38 20.90 -15.24
CA ASN A 32 -3.41 22.20 -14.59
C ASN A 32 -3.13 22.20 -13.09
N ASN A 33 -2.92 21.02 -12.47
CA ASN A 33 -2.60 20.97 -11.05
C ASN A 33 -1.25 21.63 -10.75
N LYS A 34 -1.28 22.66 -9.91
CA LYS A 34 -0.10 23.39 -9.43
C LYS A 34 0.41 22.88 -8.09
N SER A 35 -0.50 22.39 -7.23
CA SER A 35 -0.14 21.84 -5.93
C SER A 35 0.50 20.47 -6.07
N LYS A 36 1.57 20.21 -5.29
CA LYS A 36 2.35 18.98 -5.35
C LYS A 36 2.48 18.37 -3.95
N VAL A 37 2.49 17.04 -3.90
CA VAL A 37 2.83 16.29 -2.69
C VAL A 37 3.93 15.29 -3.00
N ASN A 38 4.84 15.11 -2.06
CA ASN A 38 5.93 14.14 -2.16
C ASN A 38 5.56 12.87 -1.39
N ILE A 39 5.47 11.75 -2.08
CA ILE A 39 5.22 10.44 -1.47
C ILE A 39 6.47 9.59 -1.60
N ALA A 40 7.03 9.16 -0.46
CA ALA A 40 8.16 8.25 -0.44
C ALA A 40 7.66 6.81 -0.59
N ILE A 41 8.16 6.10 -1.60
CA ILE A 41 7.98 4.64 -1.76
C ILE A 41 9.24 3.96 -1.28
N ILE A 42 9.14 3.25 -0.15
CA ILE A 42 10.30 2.59 0.47
C ILE A 42 10.18 1.08 0.22
N GLY A 43 10.92 0.60 -0.75
CA GLY A 43 10.82 -0.76 -1.24
C GLY A 43 12.15 -1.42 -1.54
N LYS A 44 12.07 -2.58 -2.18
CA LYS A 44 13.16 -3.24 -2.89
C LYS A 44 12.94 -3.03 -4.37
N TYR A 45 14.01 -3.10 -5.15
CA TYR A 45 13.91 -3.00 -6.61
C TYR A 45 13.25 -1.70 -7.11
N VAL A 46 13.42 -0.62 -6.37
CA VAL A 46 12.80 0.69 -6.69
C VAL A 46 13.32 1.30 -8.01
N GLU A 47 14.46 0.81 -8.51
CA GLU A 47 15.01 1.18 -9.82
C GLU A 47 14.30 0.47 -10.98
N LEU A 48 13.65 -0.67 -10.73
CA LEU A 48 12.87 -1.40 -11.73
C LEU A 48 11.49 -0.74 -11.88
N LYS A 49 11.36 0.15 -12.84
CA LYS A 49 10.13 0.95 -13.05
C LYS A 49 8.87 0.10 -13.17
N ASP A 50 8.96 -1.07 -13.78
CA ASP A 50 7.80 -1.94 -14.00
C ASP A 50 7.33 -2.66 -12.74
N ALA A 51 8.22 -2.85 -11.74
CA ALA A 51 7.88 -3.54 -10.49
C ALA A 51 6.77 -2.84 -9.69
N TYR A 52 6.68 -1.51 -9.81
CA TYR A 52 5.72 -0.69 -9.05
C TYR A 52 4.76 0.10 -9.93
N LYS A 53 4.65 -0.24 -11.21
CA LYS A 53 3.84 0.54 -12.16
C LYS A 53 2.39 0.72 -11.71
N SER A 54 1.73 -0.35 -11.28
CA SER A 54 0.34 -0.27 -10.82
C SER A 54 0.19 0.58 -9.55
N LEU A 55 1.19 0.55 -8.67
CA LEU A 55 1.24 1.38 -7.47
C LEU A 55 1.42 2.86 -7.82
N ASP A 56 2.33 3.16 -8.74
CA ASP A 56 2.57 4.51 -9.24
C ASP A 56 1.30 5.10 -9.89
N GLU A 57 0.60 4.29 -10.65
CA GLU A 57 -0.68 4.67 -11.27
C GLU A 57 -1.77 4.91 -10.23
N ALA A 58 -1.88 4.03 -9.23
CA ALA A 58 -2.84 4.19 -8.15
C ALA A 58 -2.61 5.50 -7.37
N LEU A 59 -1.35 5.80 -7.03
CA LEU A 59 -0.99 7.06 -6.36
C LEU A 59 -1.26 8.28 -7.25
N THR A 60 -1.02 8.18 -8.54
CA THR A 60 -1.34 9.23 -9.51
C THR A 60 -2.85 9.48 -9.58
N HIS A 61 -3.65 8.42 -9.62
CA HIS A 61 -5.12 8.52 -9.61
C HIS A 61 -5.62 9.15 -8.31
N GLY A 62 -5.05 8.77 -7.16
CA GLY A 62 -5.34 9.42 -5.88
C GLY A 62 -5.01 10.92 -5.90
N GLY A 63 -3.90 11.30 -6.50
CA GLY A 63 -3.53 12.70 -6.70
C GLY A 63 -4.55 13.45 -7.58
N ILE A 64 -4.94 12.86 -8.70
CA ILE A 64 -5.96 13.45 -9.61
C ILE A 64 -7.28 13.67 -8.87
N ALA A 65 -7.73 12.69 -8.09
CA ALA A 65 -8.96 12.77 -7.33
C ALA A 65 -8.95 13.93 -6.31
N ASN A 66 -7.77 14.21 -5.74
CA ASN A 66 -7.57 15.27 -4.75
C ASN A 66 -7.02 16.58 -5.35
N ASN A 67 -7.00 16.72 -6.67
CA ASN A 67 -6.44 17.88 -7.38
C ASN A 67 -4.97 18.20 -7.00
N LEU A 68 -4.17 17.14 -6.85
CA LEU A 68 -2.76 17.22 -6.50
C LEU A 68 -1.91 16.52 -7.57
N LYS A 69 -0.70 17.01 -7.78
CA LYS A 69 0.34 16.28 -8.51
C LYS A 69 1.19 15.49 -7.51
N VAL A 70 1.21 14.18 -7.66
CA VAL A 70 2.04 13.32 -6.82
C VAL A 70 3.44 13.23 -7.41
N ASN A 71 4.44 13.56 -6.59
CA ASN A 71 5.85 13.33 -6.88
C ASN A 71 6.31 12.10 -6.09
N LEU A 72 6.76 11.06 -6.78
CA LEU A 72 7.17 9.80 -6.18
C LEU A 72 8.67 9.80 -5.91
N ILE A 73 9.04 9.72 -4.63
CA ILE A 73 10.43 9.61 -4.17
C ILE A 73 10.69 8.15 -3.85
N ARG A 74 11.49 7.48 -4.68
CA ARG A 74 11.80 6.06 -4.51
C ARG A 74 13.06 5.90 -3.67
N ILE A 75 12.97 5.08 -2.62
CA ILE A 75 14.06 4.84 -1.68
C ILE A 75 14.26 3.34 -1.52
N GLU A 76 15.45 2.87 -1.88
CA GLU A 76 15.84 1.47 -1.65
C GLU A 76 16.00 1.22 -0.15
N SER A 77 15.21 0.27 0.37
CA SER A 77 15.14 0.00 1.80
C SER A 77 16.43 -0.60 2.37
N ASP A 78 17.24 -1.28 1.56
CA ASP A 78 18.51 -1.89 1.97
C ASP A 78 19.55 -0.82 2.39
N PHE A 79 19.50 0.34 1.75
CA PHE A 79 20.43 1.44 1.98
C PHE A 79 19.89 2.53 2.91
N LEU A 80 18.71 2.32 3.47
CA LEU A 80 18.11 3.29 4.38
C LEU A 80 18.55 3.04 5.83
N LYS A 81 19.60 3.75 6.25
CA LYS A 81 20.12 3.65 7.61
C LYS A 81 19.42 4.67 8.53
N PRO A 82 19.27 4.39 9.83
CA PRO A 82 18.64 5.31 10.79
C PRO A 82 19.19 6.73 10.77
N LYS A 83 20.50 6.90 10.60
CA LYS A 83 21.16 8.20 10.53
C LYS A 83 20.78 9.05 9.31
N ASP A 84 20.39 8.40 8.21
CA ASP A 84 20.11 9.07 6.93
C ASP A 84 18.60 9.36 6.76
N ILE A 85 17.75 8.76 7.58
CA ILE A 85 16.28 8.83 7.46
C ILE A 85 15.77 10.26 7.46
N LYS A 86 16.22 11.06 8.46
CA LYS A 86 15.77 12.45 8.59
C LYS A 86 16.05 13.26 7.33
N ASN A 87 17.22 13.10 6.73
CA ASN A 87 17.58 13.82 5.52
C ASN A 87 16.82 13.32 4.28
N LYS A 88 16.63 12.00 4.16
CA LYS A 88 15.96 11.39 3.01
C LYS A 88 14.44 11.60 3.02
N LEU A 89 13.85 11.78 4.20
CA LEU A 89 12.38 11.87 4.38
C LEU A 89 11.90 13.24 4.88
N LYS A 90 12.77 14.26 4.97
CA LYS A 90 12.41 15.58 5.52
C LYS A 90 11.30 16.28 4.75
N ASP A 91 11.23 16.09 3.43
CA ASP A 91 10.33 16.82 2.54
C ASP A 91 9.18 15.95 2.02
N VAL A 92 8.90 14.82 2.68
CA VAL A 92 7.83 13.93 2.26
C VAL A 92 6.52 14.24 2.98
N SER A 93 5.43 14.19 2.24
CA SER A 93 4.06 14.37 2.75
C SER A 93 3.41 13.04 3.16
N GLY A 94 3.96 11.93 2.75
CA GLY A 94 3.49 10.59 3.09
C GLY A 94 4.52 9.52 2.77
N ILE A 95 4.43 8.40 3.46
CA ILE A 95 5.33 7.25 3.28
C ILE A 95 4.50 6.02 2.94
N LEU A 96 4.89 5.32 1.87
CA LEU A 96 4.29 4.07 1.46
C LEU A 96 5.35 2.97 1.45
N ILE A 97 5.03 1.85 2.09
CA ILE A 97 5.83 0.61 2.02
C ILE A 97 5.03 -0.45 1.30
N PRO A 98 5.46 -0.85 0.09
CA PRO A 98 4.75 -1.84 -0.72
C PRO A 98 4.88 -3.26 -0.17
N GLY A 99 4.14 -4.17 -0.80
CA GLY A 99 4.27 -5.60 -0.61
C GLY A 99 5.67 -6.13 -0.96
N GLY A 100 5.96 -7.32 -0.50
CA GLY A 100 7.23 -7.99 -0.74
C GLY A 100 7.43 -9.17 0.21
N PHE A 101 8.61 -9.76 0.16
CA PHE A 101 8.98 -10.94 0.96
C PHE A 101 10.44 -10.86 1.40
N GLY A 102 10.78 -11.68 2.39
CA GLY A 102 12.15 -11.92 2.84
C GLY A 102 12.74 -10.85 3.72
N LYS A 103 13.78 -11.22 4.44
CA LYS A 103 14.41 -10.42 5.50
C LYS A 103 15.15 -9.17 5.01
N ARG A 104 15.59 -9.17 3.75
CA ARG A 104 16.40 -8.07 3.19
C ARG A 104 15.63 -6.74 3.24
N GLY A 105 16.26 -5.66 3.70
CA GLY A 105 15.69 -4.31 3.77
C GLY A 105 14.62 -4.09 4.84
N THR A 106 14.34 -5.07 5.71
CA THR A 106 13.30 -4.95 6.75
C THR A 106 13.62 -3.88 7.78
N GLU A 107 14.87 -3.79 8.23
CA GLU A 107 15.27 -2.80 9.24
C GLU A 107 15.17 -1.36 8.70
N GLY A 108 15.49 -1.14 7.43
CA GLY A 108 15.28 0.17 6.78
C GLY A 108 13.80 0.56 6.70
N LYS A 109 12.92 -0.42 6.42
CA LYS A 109 11.47 -0.19 6.44
C LYS A 109 10.96 0.12 7.84
N ILE A 110 11.35 -0.67 8.84
CA ILE A 110 10.99 -0.45 10.25
C ILE A 110 11.46 0.93 10.71
N ALA A 111 12.67 1.32 10.37
CA ALA A 111 13.20 2.63 10.72
C ALA A 111 12.41 3.78 10.06
N ALA A 112 11.96 3.61 8.83
CA ALA A 112 11.09 4.58 8.15
C ALA A 112 9.69 4.67 8.78
N ILE A 113 9.13 3.55 9.21
CA ILE A 113 7.85 3.51 9.94
C ILE A 113 7.99 4.23 11.28
N THR A 114 9.08 3.96 12.03
CA THR A 114 9.38 4.68 13.26
C THR A 114 9.45 6.20 13.02
N PHE A 115 10.09 6.62 11.94
CA PHE A 115 10.18 8.03 11.56
C PHE A 115 8.80 8.61 11.24
N ALA A 116 8.00 7.91 10.44
CA ALA A 116 6.63 8.32 10.10
C ALA A 116 5.78 8.52 11.37
N ARG A 117 5.76 7.53 12.25
CA ARG A 117 5.00 7.57 13.49
C ARG A 117 5.45 8.71 14.40
N ASN A 118 6.76 8.89 14.61
CA ASN A 118 7.29 9.91 15.51
C ASN A 118 7.06 11.34 15.00
N ASN A 119 7.02 11.52 13.67
CA ASN A 119 6.83 12.83 13.05
C ASN A 119 5.40 13.05 12.55
N LYS A 120 4.46 12.12 12.85
CA LYS A 120 3.05 12.19 12.42
C LYS A 120 2.90 12.33 10.90
N ILE A 121 3.75 11.67 10.14
CA ILE A 121 3.67 11.63 8.68
C ILE A 121 2.69 10.50 8.31
N PRO A 122 1.70 10.75 7.43
CA PRO A 122 0.81 9.73 6.91
C PRO A 122 1.58 8.52 6.38
N PHE A 123 1.14 7.32 6.76
CA PHE A 123 1.80 6.07 6.44
C PHE A 123 0.80 5.05 5.87
N LEU A 124 1.19 4.37 4.79
CA LEU A 124 0.45 3.23 4.26
C LEU A 124 1.40 2.04 4.07
N GLY A 125 1.11 0.94 4.75
CA GLY A 125 1.77 -0.35 4.57
C GLY A 125 0.89 -1.32 3.80
N ILE A 126 1.35 -1.81 2.66
CA ILE A 126 0.63 -2.80 1.85
C ILE A 126 1.23 -4.18 2.11
N CYS A 127 0.41 -5.17 2.50
CA CYS A 127 0.82 -6.56 2.72
C CYS A 127 2.06 -6.63 3.65
N PHE A 128 3.24 -6.87 3.12
CA PHE A 128 4.51 -6.91 3.86
C PHE A 128 4.80 -5.57 4.58
N GLY A 129 4.44 -4.43 3.98
CA GLY A 129 4.57 -3.12 4.61
C GLY A 129 3.73 -2.99 5.88
N MET A 130 2.52 -3.53 5.89
CA MET A 130 1.66 -3.62 7.07
C MET A 130 2.29 -4.53 8.14
N GLN A 131 2.83 -5.68 7.75
CA GLN A 131 3.51 -6.60 8.67
C GLN A 131 4.72 -5.92 9.35
N MET A 132 5.48 -5.11 8.60
CA MET A 132 6.60 -4.33 9.17
C MET A 132 6.11 -3.28 10.16
N ALA A 133 4.93 -2.69 9.94
CA ALA A 133 4.33 -1.76 10.89
C ALA A 133 3.91 -2.45 12.20
N VAL A 134 3.37 -3.66 12.13
CA VAL A 134 3.08 -4.48 13.32
C VAL A 134 4.35 -4.77 14.11
N ILE A 135 5.43 -5.15 13.43
CA ILE A 135 6.72 -5.43 14.08
C ILE A 135 7.31 -4.14 14.70
N GLU A 136 7.24 -3.02 14.00
CA GLU A 136 7.68 -1.71 14.52
C GLU A 136 6.93 -1.35 15.80
N PHE A 137 5.61 -1.45 15.77
CA PHE A 137 4.77 -1.14 16.92
C PHE A 137 5.08 -2.05 18.11
N ALA A 138 5.19 -3.35 17.87
CA ALA A 138 5.54 -4.32 18.89
C ALA A 138 6.89 -3.99 19.55
N ARG A 139 7.91 -3.64 18.75
CA ARG A 139 9.24 -3.29 19.26
C ARG A 139 9.26 -2.00 20.05
N ASN A 140 8.59 -0.97 19.57
CA ASN A 140 8.77 0.41 20.05
C ASN A 140 7.66 0.90 20.98
N LYS A 141 6.48 0.27 20.92
CA LYS A 141 5.34 0.64 21.78
C LYS A 141 5.03 -0.41 22.84
N LEU A 142 5.11 -1.70 22.48
CA LEU A 142 4.85 -2.80 23.42
C LEU A 142 6.14 -3.32 24.09
N ASN A 143 7.29 -2.71 23.82
CA ASN A 143 8.61 -3.11 24.37
C ASN A 143 9.03 -4.56 24.08
N ILE A 144 8.45 -5.21 23.06
CA ILE A 144 8.86 -6.53 22.62
C ILE A 144 10.08 -6.39 21.70
N LYS A 145 11.24 -6.07 22.27
CA LYS A 145 12.46 -5.68 21.54
C LYS A 145 12.89 -6.65 20.43
N LYS A 146 12.60 -7.96 20.59
CA LYS A 146 12.94 -9.00 19.62
C LYS A 146 11.77 -9.38 18.69
N ALA A 147 10.69 -8.56 18.65
CA ALA A 147 9.55 -8.80 17.77
C ALA A 147 10.02 -8.98 16.33
N THR A 148 9.50 -10.01 15.66
CA THR A 148 9.90 -10.40 14.31
C THR A 148 8.76 -11.12 13.59
N SER A 149 9.01 -11.54 12.35
CA SER A 149 8.15 -12.44 11.59
C SER A 149 8.73 -13.85 11.57
N SER A 150 7.88 -14.87 11.59
CA SER A 150 8.30 -16.26 11.37
C SER A 150 8.94 -16.48 9.99
N GLU A 151 8.66 -15.62 9.02
CA GLU A 151 9.30 -15.59 7.71
C GLU A 151 10.82 -15.39 7.79
N PHE A 152 11.30 -14.73 8.85
CA PHE A 152 12.73 -14.41 9.02
C PHE A 152 13.49 -15.46 9.83
N GLY A 153 12.84 -16.53 10.22
CA GLY A 153 13.36 -17.62 11.00
C GLY A 153 12.58 -17.86 12.29
N SER A 154 12.83 -19.00 12.91
CA SER A 154 12.16 -19.38 14.16
C SER A 154 12.50 -18.40 15.30
N SER A 155 11.49 -17.88 15.98
CA SER A 155 11.64 -16.99 17.12
C SER A 155 10.45 -17.09 18.07
N LYS A 156 10.72 -17.08 19.39
CA LYS A 156 9.67 -16.98 20.42
C LYS A 156 8.97 -15.61 20.45
N ALA A 157 9.51 -14.63 19.75
CA ALA A 157 8.95 -13.27 19.66
C ALA A 157 8.37 -12.97 18.28
N SER A 158 7.93 -13.98 17.53
CA SER A 158 7.22 -13.79 16.26
C SER A 158 5.84 -13.20 16.54
N VAL A 159 5.63 -11.96 16.09
CA VAL A 159 4.34 -11.23 16.16
C VAL A 159 3.58 -11.26 14.83
N VAL A 160 4.27 -11.68 13.78
CA VAL A 160 3.72 -12.02 12.46
C VAL A 160 4.12 -13.47 12.20
N GLY A 161 3.15 -14.30 11.90
CA GLY A 161 3.38 -15.74 11.72
C GLY A 161 2.54 -16.36 10.63
N LEU A 162 2.85 -17.62 10.32
CA LEU A 162 2.03 -18.43 9.46
C LEU A 162 0.66 -18.67 10.11
N MET A 163 -0.38 -18.63 9.31
CA MET A 163 -1.72 -19.00 9.75
C MET A 163 -1.80 -20.52 9.84
N SER A 164 -1.79 -21.03 11.07
CA SER A 164 -1.85 -22.48 11.35
C SER A 164 -3.29 -23.01 11.31
N GLU A 165 -4.28 -22.16 11.57
CA GLU A 165 -5.69 -22.53 11.58
C GLU A 165 -6.55 -21.40 10.98
N TRP A 166 -7.56 -21.76 10.19
CA TRP A 166 -8.54 -20.80 9.66
C TRP A 166 -9.89 -21.47 9.47
N ILE A 167 -10.97 -20.70 9.42
CA ILE A 167 -12.32 -21.19 9.14
C ILE A 167 -12.60 -21.03 7.65
N LYS A 168 -12.98 -22.10 6.98
CA LYS A 168 -13.48 -22.10 5.60
C LYS A 168 -14.81 -22.85 5.56
N ASP A 169 -15.84 -22.20 5.04
CA ASP A 169 -17.18 -22.77 4.93
C ASP A 169 -17.72 -23.38 6.26
N GLY A 170 -17.44 -22.67 7.37
CA GLY A 170 -17.83 -23.09 8.72
C GLY A 170 -17.01 -24.24 9.31
N LYS A 171 -15.96 -24.71 8.62
CA LYS A 171 -15.08 -25.79 9.10
C LYS A 171 -13.70 -25.23 9.47
N LEU A 172 -13.18 -25.70 10.60
CA LEU A 172 -11.81 -25.41 11.00
C LEU A 172 -10.82 -26.17 10.10
N MET A 173 -10.04 -25.42 9.34
CA MET A 173 -8.95 -25.92 8.51
C MET A 173 -7.62 -25.76 9.25
N LYS A 174 -6.74 -26.73 9.13
CA LYS A 174 -5.38 -26.69 9.68
C LYS A 174 -4.38 -26.69 8.55
N GLY A 175 -3.48 -25.68 8.57
CA GLY A 175 -2.36 -25.61 7.65
C GLY A 175 -1.13 -26.31 8.20
N THR A 176 -0.26 -26.72 7.31
CA THR A 176 1.07 -27.22 7.64
C THR A 176 2.12 -26.30 7.06
N ASP A 177 3.33 -26.30 7.60
CA ASP A 177 4.46 -25.50 7.08
C ASP A 177 4.79 -25.80 5.60
N LYS A 178 4.26 -26.89 5.07
CA LYS A 178 4.43 -27.31 3.66
C LYS A 178 3.30 -26.85 2.75
N ASP A 179 2.16 -26.48 3.31
CA ASP A 179 0.97 -26.04 2.56
C ASP A 179 0.76 -24.52 2.70
N LEU A 180 1.65 -23.79 2.09
CA LEU A 180 1.54 -22.33 1.95
C LEU A 180 0.70 -21.92 0.74
N GLY A 181 0.23 -22.91 -0.03
CA GLY A 181 -0.56 -22.69 -1.23
C GLY A 181 -1.98 -22.23 -0.92
N GLY A 182 -2.44 -21.22 -1.65
CA GLY A 182 -3.82 -20.76 -1.60
C GLY A 182 -4.17 -19.81 -0.45
N THR A 183 -3.22 -19.41 0.40
CA THR A 183 -3.45 -18.39 1.43
C THR A 183 -3.23 -16.97 0.93
N MET A 184 -2.49 -16.78 -0.16
CA MET A 184 -2.41 -15.49 -0.85
C MET A 184 -3.67 -15.28 -1.66
N ARG A 185 -4.55 -14.44 -1.16
CA ARG A 185 -5.82 -14.10 -1.81
C ARG A 185 -5.59 -12.99 -2.80
N LEU A 186 -6.05 -13.21 -4.04
CA LEU A 186 -6.07 -12.21 -5.09
C LEU A 186 -7.53 -11.77 -5.32
N GLY A 187 -7.73 -10.47 -5.53
CA GLY A 187 -9.04 -9.90 -5.82
C GLY A 187 -9.71 -9.25 -4.60
N SER A 188 -10.99 -8.96 -4.76
CA SER A 188 -11.80 -8.33 -3.73
C SER A 188 -12.33 -9.38 -2.74
N TYR A 189 -12.22 -9.09 -1.46
CA TYR A 189 -12.79 -9.87 -0.36
C TYR A 189 -13.59 -8.96 0.54
N GLU A 190 -14.73 -9.43 0.99
CA GLU A 190 -15.49 -8.74 2.01
C GLU A 190 -14.72 -8.75 3.33
N ALA A 191 -14.51 -7.57 3.89
CA ALA A 191 -13.91 -7.37 5.19
C ALA A 191 -14.85 -6.48 6.01
N CYS A 192 -15.38 -7.02 7.09
CA CYS A 192 -16.23 -6.27 8.01
C CYS A 192 -15.33 -5.61 9.07
N LEU A 193 -15.41 -4.29 9.19
CA LEU A 193 -14.84 -3.59 10.32
C LEU A 193 -15.68 -3.91 11.56
N LEU A 194 -15.07 -4.51 12.56
CA LEU A 194 -15.70 -4.60 13.88
C LEU A 194 -15.57 -3.21 14.52
N TYR A 195 -16.73 -2.61 14.85
CA TYR A 195 -16.85 -1.27 15.44
C TYR A 195 -16.24 -1.15 16.85
N THR A 196 -15.00 -1.56 16.99
CA THR A 196 -14.22 -1.48 18.24
C THR A 196 -12.90 -0.73 18.07
N SER A 197 -12.67 -0.14 16.87
CA SER A 197 -11.47 0.63 16.57
C SER A 197 -11.84 2.07 16.20
N ASP A 198 -11.02 3.03 16.57
CA ASP A 198 -11.17 4.45 16.22
C ASP A 198 -11.36 4.71 14.70
N ALA A 199 -10.89 3.78 13.87
CA ALA A 199 -11.07 3.85 12.41
C ALA A 199 -12.51 3.59 11.95
N ALA A 200 -13.38 3.02 12.80
CA ALA A 200 -14.78 2.80 12.48
C ALA A 200 -15.65 4.03 12.78
N ASP A 201 -15.19 4.92 13.65
CA ASP A 201 -15.94 6.11 14.06
C ASP A 201 -15.79 7.26 13.04
N GLU A 202 -14.81 7.19 12.13
CA GLU A 202 -14.57 8.21 11.10
C GLU A 202 -15.45 8.04 9.84
N GLU A 203 -16.08 6.87 9.63
CA GLU A 203 -16.95 6.64 8.47
C GLU A 203 -18.40 7.14 8.68
N ASP A 204 -18.80 7.45 9.91
CA ASP A 204 -20.17 7.91 10.24
C ASP A 204 -20.28 9.44 10.43
N SER A 205 -19.26 10.23 10.05
CA SER A 205 -19.24 11.70 10.21
C SER A 205 -19.31 12.46 8.91
#